data_587c35b848ebc7466345e0ab0345ce62
#
_entry.id   587c35b848ebc7466345e0ab0345ce62
#
_cell.length_a   1.000
_cell.length_b   1.000
_cell.length_c   1.000
_cell.angle_alpha   90.00
_cell.angle_beta   90.00
_cell.angle_gamma   90.00
#
_symmetry.space_group_name_H-M   'P 1'
#
loop_
_entity.id
_entity.type
_entity.pdbx_description
1 polymer ?
#
loop_
_entity_poly.entity_id
_entity_poly.type
_entity_poly.pdbx_seq_one_letter_code
_entity_poly.pdbx_strand_id
1 'polypeptide(L)'
;MTDTDLATTGLDLSALRAIDVHVHIEQDTHGCFALDDELMDASAEYFKASEHRAPTLAQVAHHYRGQQMAAVVFTVDAATATGHPALSSEEIAAQAAAYPDVLIPFGSVDPRRGAMAVVQARRLVGEFGVRGFKFHPSLQAFEPNDRAYYPLYEEIAELGVPALFHTGQTGIGAGLAGGRGIKLRYSAPMLLDDVAADFPELTVIMAHPSVPWQDEALSIATHKANVFIDLSGWSPKYFPPQLVRAAGSYLKHKVLFGSDYPLLAPERWLRDYEQLDIKPEVTPLILKDNAIRALRLR
;
A
#
# COMPACT_ATOMS: atom_id res chain seq x y z
N MET A 1 -1.13 23.30 -17.54
CA MET A 1 -1.32 22.30 -16.52
C MET A 1 -2.72 22.47 -15.98
N THR A 2 -3.65 21.68 -16.46
CA THR A 2 -5.02 21.65 -15.95
C THR A 2 -5.00 20.88 -14.64
N ASP A 3 -5.32 21.59 -13.55
CA ASP A 3 -5.61 20.98 -12.24
C ASP A 3 -6.74 19.97 -12.48
N THR A 4 -6.41 18.71 -12.66
CA THR A 4 -7.43 17.67 -12.79
C THR A 4 -8.04 17.59 -11.40
N ASP A 5 -9.26 18.16 -11.27
CA ASP A 5 -10.05 18.15 -10.05
C ASP A 5 -10.35 16.68 -9.69
N LEU A 6 -9.42 16.05 -8.95
CA LEU A 6 -9.72 14.83 -8.26
C LEU A 6 -10.87 15.15 -7.31
N ALA A 7 -12.05 14.59 -7.60
CA ALA A 7 -13.27 14.84 -6.85
C ALA A 7 -12.99 14.83 -5.34
N THR A 8 -13.57 15.78 -4.60
CA THR A 8 -13.50 15.84 -3.14
C THR A 8 -13.84 14.47 -2.56
N THR A 9 -12.97 13.96 -1.70
CA THR A 9 -13.28 12.75 -0.93
C THR A 9 -14.46 13.07 -0.01
N GLY A 10 -15.36 12.12 0.23
CA GLY A 10 -16.42 12.29 1.24
C GLY A 10 -15.90 12.31 2.69
N LEU A 11 -14.56 12.37 2.86
CA LEU A 11 -13.89 12.33 4.17
C LEU A 11 -13.97 13.68 4.87
N ASP A 12 -14.36 13.68 6.14
CA ASP A 12 -14.10 14.80 7.04
C ASP A 12 -12.70 14.67 7.64
N LEU A 13 -11.70 15.23 6.95
CA LEU A 13 -10.30 15.17 7.37
C LEU A 13 -10.06 15.77 8.77
N SER A 14 -10.92 16.69 9.21
CA SER A 14 -10.80 17.31 10.54
C SER A 14 -11.23 16.37 11.67
N ALA A 15 -12.19 15.49 11.41
CA ALA A 15 -12.70 14.51 12.37
C ALA A 15 -11.84 13.25 12.48
N LEU A 16 -10.97 12.99 11.48
CA LEU A 16 -10.11 11.81 11.50
C LEU A 16 -8.91 11.99 12.42
N ARG A 17 -8.63 10.98 13.24
CA ARG A 17 -7.39 10.90 14.05
C ARG A 17 -6.23 10.28 13.28
N ALA A 18 -6.49 9.39 12.30
CA ALA A 18 -5.48 8.72 11.51
C ALA A 18 -6.02 8.30 10.14
N ILE A 19 -5.12 8.09 9.17
CA ILE A 19 -5.37 7.48 7.87
C ILE A 19 -4.43 6.29 7.72
N ASP A 20 -4.99 5.10 7.69
CA ASP A 20 -4.27 3.86 7.43
C ASP A 20 -4.10 3.69 5.93
N VAL A 21 -2.86 3.80 5.43
CA VAL A 21 -2.60 3.75 3.98
C VAL A 21 -2.45 2.33 3.43
N HIS A 22 -2.69 1.28 4.28
CA HIS A 22 -2.38 -0.08 3.88
C HIS A 22 -3.35 -1.11 4.46
N VAL A 23 -4.45 -1.35 3.72
CA VAL A 23 -5.49 -2.28 4.12
C VAL A 23 -5.84 -3.20 2.95
N HIS A 24 -5.63 -4.50 3.14
CA HIS A 24 -5.91 -5.51 2.14
C HIS A 24 -7.36 -5.97 2.15
N ILE A 25 -7.92 -6.15 0.96
CA ILE A 25 -9.15 -6.87 0.71
C ILE A 25 -8.77 -8.21 0.09
N GLU A 26 -8.95 -9.27 0.83
CA GLU A 26 -8.48 -10.61 0.51
C GLU A 26 -9.58 -11.52 -0.05
N GLN A 27 -10.85 -11.07 -0.03
CA GLN A 27 -11.99 -11.84 -0.52
C GLN A 27 -12.99 -10.91 -1.20
N ASP A 28 -13.56 -11.39 -2.33
CA ASP A 28 -14.65 -10.71 -3.04
C ASP A 28 -16.03 -11.07 -2.47
N THR A 29 -17.10 -10.52 -3.06
CA THR A 29 -18.49 -10.79 -2.66
C THR A 29 -18.97 -12.19 -3.02
N HIS A 30 -18.24 -12.90 -3.88
CA HIS A 30 -18.56 -14.27 -4.31
C HIS A 30 -17.83 -15.33 -3.47
N GLY A 31 -16.97 -14.90 -2.53
CA GLY A 31 -16.18 -15.78 -1.69
C GLY A 31 -14.87 -16.25 -2.32
N CYS A 32 -14.45 -15.67 -3.48
CA CYS A 32 -13.15 -15.94 -4.05
C CYS A 32 -12.06 -15.19 -3.29
N PHE A 33 -10.88 -15.82 -3.11
CA PHE A 33 -9.76 -15.23 -2.42
C PHE A 33 -8.72 -14.64 -3.37
N ALA A 34 -7.93 -13.68 -2.89
CA ALA A 34 -6.88 -13.02 -3.66
C ALA A 34 -5.69 -13.94 -3.99
N LEU A 35 -5.47 -14.97 -3.18
CA LEU A 35 -4.42 -15.98 -3.32
C LEU A 35 -5.04 -17.38 -3.31
N ASP A 36 -4.33 -18.35 -3.88
CA ASP A 36 -4.69 -19.75 -3.76
C ASP A 36 -4.45 -20.31 -2.35
N ASP A 37 -5.07 -21.46 -2.04
CA ASP A 37 -5.07 -22.06 -0.71
C ASP A 37 -3.65 -22.32 -0.18
N GLU A 38 -2.71 -22.75 -1.05
CA GLU A 38 -1.34 -23.05 -0.62
C GLU A 38 -0.60 -21.79 -0.13
N LEU A 39 -0.73 -20.67 -0.84
CA LEU A 39 -0.14 -19.37 -0.43
C LEU A 39 -0.85 -18.79 0.78
N MET A 40 -2.16 -18.97 0.89
CA MET A 40 -2.94 -18.52 2.05
C MET A 40 -2.55 -19.28 3.32
N ASP A 41 -2.46 -20.61 3.24
CA ASP A 41 -2.06 -21.47 4.37
C ASP A 41 -0.64 -21.16 4.85
N ALA A 42 0.31 -21.02 3.91
CA ALA A 42 1.69 -20.65 4.22
C ALA A 42 1.78 -19.27 4.89
N SER A 43 0.99 -18.30 4.41
CA SER A 43 0.94 -16.96 5.02
C SER A 43 0.34 -17.00 6.42
N ALA A 44 -0.74 -17.76 6.63
CA ALA A 44 -1.36 -17.95 7.95
C ALA A 44 -0.39 -18.58 8.94
N GLU A 45 0.36 -19.60 8.53
CA GLU A 45 1.40 -20.24 9.35
C GLU A 45 2.52 -19.25 9.70
N TYR A 46 3.04 -18.52 8.71
CA TYR A 46 4.12 -17.53 8.90
C TYR A 46 3.73 -16.44 9.89
N PHE A 47 2.53 -15.88 9.75
CA PHE A 47 2.03 -14.83 10.64
C PHE A 47 1.42 -15.36 11.94
N LYS A 48 1.38 -16.69 12.15
CA LYS A 48 0.72 -17.35 13.29
C LYS A 48 -0.73 -16.92 13.45
N ALA A 49 -1.41 -16.74 12.34
CA ALA A 49 -2.82 -16.43 12.29
C ALA A 49 -3.62 -17.71 12.45
N SER A 50 -4.50 -17.78 13.47
CA SER A 50 -5.31 -18.98 13.74
C SER A 50 -6.45 -19.19 12.73
N GLU A 51 -6.80 -18.17 11.96
CA GLU A 51 -7.84 -18.18 10.94
C GLU A 51 -7.51 -17.18 9.83
N HIS A 52 -7.93 -17.51 8.60
CA HIS A 52 -7.88 -16.55 7.49
C HIS A 52 -8.84 -15.39 7.79
N ARG A 53 -8.29 -14.22 8.02
CA ARG A 53 -9.10 -13.01 8.24
C ARG A 53 -9.32 -12.34 6.89
N ALA A 54 -10.53 -12.46 6.37
CA ALA A 54 -10.95 -11.80 5.15
C ALA A 54 -12.22 -10.97 5.43
N PRO A 55 -12.10 -9.81 6.11
CA PRO A 55 -13.25 -8.98 6.38
C PRO A 55 -13.81 -8.41 5.08
N THR A 56 -15.13 -8.33 5.00
CA THR A 56 -15.81 -7.63 3.91
C THR A 56 -15.53 -6.12 3.98
N LEU A 57 -15.66 -5.42 2.85
CA LEU A 57 -15.51 -3.96 2.83
C LEU A 57 -16.44 -3.25 3.82
N ALA A 58 -17.66 -3.74 4.01
CA ALA A 58 -18.60 -3.22 5.01
C ALA A 58 -18.07 -3.38 6.45
N GLN A 59 -17.44 -4.52 6.77
CA GLN A 59 -16.81 -4.74 8.07
C GLN A 59 -15.59 -3.85 8.26
N VAL A 60 -14.76 -3.67 7.22
CA VAL A 60 -13.64 -2.73 7.25
C VAL A 60 -14.14 -1.31 7.50
N ALA A 61 -15.14 -0.85 6.74
CA ALA A 61 -15.72 0.49 6.91
C ALA A 61 -16.27 0.71 8.33
N HIS A 62 -17.01 -0.26 8.87
CA HIS A 62 -17.53 -0.18 10.23
C HIS A 62 -16.41 -0.11 11.28
N HIS A 63 -15.39 -0.95 11.12
CA HIS A 63 -14.25 -1.04 12.03
C HIS A 63 -13.47 0.29 12.09
N TYR A 64 -13.10 0.85 10.92
CA TYR A 64 -12.34 2.09 10.84
C TYR A 64 -13.16 3.33 11.25
N ARG A 65 -14.45 3.36 10.90
CA ARG A 65 -15.36 4.43 11.34
C ARG A 65 -15.49 4.46 12.86
N GLY A 66 -15.61 3.30 13.49
CA GLY A 66 -15.67 3.17 14.97
C GLY A 66 -14.42 3.72 15.68
N GLN A 67 -13.32 3.82 14.97
CA GLN A 67 -12.05 4.34 15.47
C GLN A 67 -11.73 5.77 15.02
N GLN A 68 -12.64 6.44 14.30
CA GLN A 68 -12.40 7.76 13.69
C GLN A 68 -11.16 7.77 12.77
N MET A 69 -11.00 6.70 11.98
CA MET A 69 -9.90 6.55 11.03
C MET A 69 -10.45 6.32 9.62
N ALA A 70 -9.69 6.72 8.61
CA ALA A 70 -9.92 6.30 7.23
C ALA A 70 -8.94 5.19 6.84
N ALA A 71 -9.30 4.41 5.81
CA ALA A 71 -8.50 3.29 5.30
C ALA A 71 -8.34 3.37 3.78
N VAL A 72 -7.11 3.24 3.31
CA VAL A 72 -6.82 2.95 1.90
C VAL A 72 -6.99 1.45 1.69
N VAL A 73 -7.94 1.06 0.84
CA VAL A 73 -8.32 -0.34 0.61
C VAL A 73 -7.96 -0.80 -0.80
N PHE A 74 -7.38 -1.98 -0.92
CA PHE A 74 -6.94 -2.56 -2.20
C PHE A 74 -6.79 -4.08 -2.12
N THR A 75 -6.64 -4.68 -3.30
CA THR A 75 -6.15 -6.04 -3.52
C THR A 75 -4.84 -6.00 -4.32
N VAL A 76 -4.31 -7.17 -4.73
CA VAL A 76 -3.14 -7.27 -5.62
C VAL A 76 -3.48 -8.15 -6.83
N ASP A 77 -3.43 -7.59 -8.04
CA ASP A 77 -3.57 -8.36 -9.28
C ASP A 77 -2.22 -9.00 -9.66
N ALA A 78 -2.05 -10.26 -9.29
CA ALA A 78 -0.88 -11.07 -9.62
C ALA A 78 -1.20 -12.25 -10.54
N ALA A 79 -2.32 -12.17 -11.27
CA ALA A 79 -2.85 -13.30 -12.03
C ALA A 79 -1.86 -13.86 -13.06
N THR A 80 -1.09 -13.01 -13.76
CA THR A 80 -0.09 -13.49 -14.74
C THR A 80 1.06 -14.25 -14.08
N ALA A 81 1.44 -13.88 -12.85
CA ALA A 81 2.57 -14.51 -12.16
C ALA A 81 2.17 -15.79 -11.43
N THR A 82 1.00 -15.80 -10.81
CA THR A 82 0.52 -16.91 -9.96
C THR A 82 -0.32 -17.93 -10.72
N GLY A 83 -0.97 -17.52 -11.81
CA GLY A 83 -2.01 -18.32 -12.49
C GLY A 83 -3.34 -18.34 -11.74
N HIS A 84 -3.44 -17.70 -10.57
CA HIS A 84 -4.67 -17.57 -9.80
C HIS A 84 -5.45 -16.33 -10.24
N PRO A 85 -6.80 -16.41 -10.41
CA PRO A 85 -7.60 -15.25 -10.76
C PRO A 85 -7.47 -14.12 -9.72
N ALA A 86 -7.27 -12.89 -10.20
CA ALA A 86 -7.23 -11.72 -9.32
C ALA A 86 -8.64 -11.31 -8.90
N LEU A 87 -8.78 -10.73 -7.71
CA LEU A 87 -9.99 -10.00 -7.33
C LEU A 87 -10.11 -8.72 -8.19
N SER A 88 -11.34 -8.31 -8.49
CA SER A 88 -11.60 -7.13 -9.31
C SER A 88 -11.38 -5.84 -8.53
N SER A 89 -10.42 -5.01 -8.98
CA SER A 89 -10.25 -3.64 -8.47
C SER A 89 -11.47 -2.76 -8.74
N GLU A 90 -12.19 -3.00 -9.84
CA GLU A 90 -13.44 -2.30 -10.18
C GLU A 90 -14.55 -2.62 -9.16
N GLU A 91 -14.69 -3.89 -8.76
CA GLU A 91 -15.66 -4.30 -7.76
C GLU A 91 -15.34 -3.70 -6.39
N ILE A 92 -14.07 -3.78 -5.96
CA ILE A 92 -13.61 -3.20 -4.69
C ILE A 92 -13.87 -1.69 -4.67
N ALA A 93 -13.53 -0.97 -5.74
CA ALA A 93 -13.75 0.46 -5.82
C ALA A 93 -15.24 0.83 -5.82
N ALA A 94 -16.07 0.09 -6.55
CA ALA A 94 -17.52 0.28 -6.56
C ALA A 94 -18.15 0.04 -5.18
N GLN A 95 -17.70 -0.97 -4.44
CA GLN A 95 -18.16 -1.22 -3.06
C GLN A 95 -17.65 -0.13 -2.10
N ALA A 96 -16.39 0.30 -2.22
CA ALA A 96 -15.82 1.37 -1.39
C ALA A 96 -16.56 2.71 -1.58
N ALA A 97 -17.11 2.97 -2.76
CA ALA A 97 -17.92 4.16 -3.05
C ALA A 97 -19.20 4.27 -2.20
N ALA A 98 -19.66 3.17 -1.57
CA ALA A 98 -20.76 3.20 -0.59
C ALA A 98 -20.31 3.73 0.80
N TYR A 99 -19.02 3.90 1.04
CA TYR A 99 -18.42 4.33 2.31
C TYR A 99 -17.42 5.48 2.10
N PRO A 100 -17.80 6.58 1.41
CA PRO A 100 -16.86 7.62 1.01
C PRO A 100 -16.34 8.45 2.19
N ASP A 101 -16.97 8.32 3.35
CA ASP A 101 -16.60 8.97 4.62
C ASP A 101 -15.45 8.24 5.35
N VAL A 102 -15.06 7.05 4.90
CA VAL A 102 -14.07 6.22 5.61
C VAL A 102 -13.15 5.42 4.70
N LEU A 103 -13.55 5.06 3.48
CA LEU A 103 -12.73 4.25 2.57
C LEU A 103 -12.18 5.07 1.40
N ILE A 104 -10.91 4.81 1.07
CA ILE A 104 -10.18 5.39 -0.05
C ILE A 104 -9.78 4.23 -0.96
N PRO A 105 -10.42 4.01 -2.12
CA PRO A 105 -10.11 2.90 -2.98
C PRO A 105 -8.78 3.11 -3.73
N PHE A 106 -7.87 2.14 -3.62
CA PHE A 106 -6.75 1.96 -4.54
C PHE A 106 -7.04 0.78 -5.46
N GLY A 107 -6.52 0.86 -6.69
CA GLY A 107 -6.55 -0.24 -7.63
C GLY A 107 -5.26 -1.05 -7.60
N SER A 108 -5.31 -2.22 -8.21
CA SER A 108 -4.12 -2.96 -8.61
C SER A 108 -4.30 -3.38 -10.07
N VAL A 109 -3.24 -3.27 -10.83
CA VAL A 109 -3.16 -3.76 -12.20
C VAL A 109 -1.92 -4.62 -12.34
N ASP A 110 -1.97 -5.65 -13.19
CA ASP A 110 -0.79 -6.47 -13.46
C ASP A 110 0.11 -5.77 -14.51
N PRO A 111 1.31 -5.27 -14.15
CA PRO A 111 2.18 -4.55 -15.08
C PRO A 111 2.57 -5.38 -16.29
N ARG A 112 2.60 -6.71 -16.16
CA ARG A 112 2.98 -7.65 -17.22
C ARG A 112 1.96 -7.73 -18.36
N ARG A 113 0.78 -7.12 -18.19
CA ARG A 113 -0.22 -6.96 -19.26
C ARG A 113 0.08 -5.79 -20.22
N GLY A 114 1.17 -5.05 -20.00
CA GLY A 114 1.63 -3.96 -20.86
C GLY A 114 0.55 -2.92 -21.15
N ALA A 115 0.21 -2.65 -22.41
CA ALA A 115 -0.77 -1.64 -22.78
C ALA A 115 -2.16 -1.85 -22.15
N MET A 116 -2.54 -3.10 -21.87
CA MET A 116 -3.82 -3.38 -21.19
C MET A 116 -3.82 -2.87 -19.75
N ALA A 117 -2.68 -2.94 -19.04
CA ALA A 117 -2.54 -2.38 -17.70
C ALA A 117 -2.70 -0.85 -17.70
N VAL A 118 -2.18 -0.15 -18.71
CA VAL A 118 -2.34 1.30 -18.91
C VAL A 118 -3.81 1.67 -19.09
N VAL A 119 -4.51 0.96 -19.99
CA VAL A 119 -5.95 1.18 -20.24
C VAL A 119 -6.77 0.93 -18.98
N GLN A 120 -6.46 -0.14 -18.24
CA GLN A 120 -7.14 -0.48 -17.00
C GLN A 120 -6.89 0.58 -15.91
N ALA A 121 -5.67 1.08 -15.77
CA ALA A 121 -5.33 2.13 -14.82
C ALA A 121 -6.14 3.41 -15.09
N ARG A 122 -6.19 3.86 -16.34
CA ARG A 122 -7.00 5.03 -16.75
C ARG A 122 -8.47 4.84 -16.43
N ARG A 123 -9.01 3.64 -16.73
CA ARG A 123 -10.40 3.32 -16.45
C ARG A 123 -10.72 3.32 -14.96
N LEU A 124 -9.86 2.70 -14.14
CA LEU A 124 -10.03 2.63 -12.68
C LEU A 124 -10.10 4.02 -12.04
N VAL A 125 -9.25 4.95 -12.46
CA VAL A 125 -9.30 6.33 -11.95
C VAL A 125 -10.50 7.09 -12.52
N GLY A 126 -10.72 7.03 -13.83
CA GLY A 126 -11.73 7.86 -14.51
C GLY A 126 -13.17 7.42 -14.28
N GLU A 127 -13.42 6.11 -14.18
CA GLU A 127 -14.80 5.57 -14.08
C GLU A 127 -15.14 5.09 -12.66
N PHE A 128 -14.15 4.60 -11.88
CA PHE A 128 -14.37 3.99 -10.57
C PHE A 128 -13.85 4.84 -9.40
N GLY A 129 -13.23 5.98 -9.68
CA GLY A 129 -12.77 6.89 -8.64
C GLY A 129 -11.61 6.37 -7.79
N VAL A 130 -10.81 5.46 -8.34
CA VAL A 130 -9.58 4.95 -7.70
C VAL A 130 -8.60 6.10 -7.48
N ARG A 131 -7.98 6.13 -6.29
CA ARG A 131 -7.15 7.24 -5.80
C ARG A 131 -5.66 6.90 -5.72
N GLY A 132 -5.25 5.75 -6.21
CA GLY A 132 -3.86 5.27 -6.25
C GLY A 132 -3.77 3.83 -6.67
N PHE A 133 -2.54 3.33 -6.80
CA PHE A 133 -2.32 1.94 -7.23
C PHE A 133 -1.41 1.20 -6.26
N LYS A 134 -1.76 -0.05 -5.96
CA LYS A 134 -0.92 -0.99 -5.21
C LYS A 134 -0.21 -1.95 -6.16
N PHE A 135 1.09 -2.10 -5.94
CA PHE A 135 1.95 -3.09 -6.57
C PHE A 135 2.65 -3.97 -5.55
N HIS A 136 2.84 -5.23 -5.90
CA HIS A 136 3.64 -6.18 -5.12
C HIS A 136 4.67 -6.86 -6.05
N PRO A 137 5.82 -6.23 -6.29
CA PRO A 137 6.76 -6.66 -7.33
C PRO A 137 7.18 -8.13 -7.21
N SER A 138 7.44 -8.62 -5.99
CA SER A 138 7.81 -10.03 -5.78
C SER A 138 6.67 -11.00 -6.12
N LEU A 139 5.42 -10.68 -5.78
CA LEU A 139 4.25 -11.53 -6.07
C LEU A 139 3.85 -11.42 -7.54
N GLN A 140 3.86 -10.21 -8.11
CA GLN A 140 3.55 -9.95 -9.52
C GLN A 140 4.71 -10.33 -10.47
N ALA A 141 5.87 -10.74 -9.93
CA ALA A 141 7.07 -11.21 -10.63
C ALA A 141 7.59 -10.22 -11.68
N PHE A 142 7.82 -8.95 -11.29
CA PHE A 142 8.39 -7.92 -12.15
C PHE A 142 9.43 -7.07 -11.42
N GLU A 143 10.40 -6.54 -12.16
CA GLU A 143 11.38 -5.57 -11.66
C GLU A 143 10.84 -4.15 -11.92
N PRO A 144 10.58 -3.34 -10.88
CA PRO A 144 9.95 -2.02 -11.04
C PRO A 144 10.67 -1.08 -12.02
N ASN A 145 11.99 -1.14 -12.09
CA ASN A 145 12.80 -0.29 -12.97
C ASN A 145 12.98 -0.84 -14.40
N ASP A 146 12.31 -1.95 -14.75
CA ASP A 146 12.32 -2.40 -16.14
C ASP A 146 11.50 -1.41 -17.00
N ARG A 147 12.14 -0.90 -18.05
CA ARG A 147 11.57 0.09 -18.98
C ARG A 147 10.28 -0.37 -19.64
N ALA A 148 10.02 -1.68 -19.70
CA ALA A 148 8.78 -2.23 -20.24
C ALA A 148 7.53 -1.76 -19.45
N TYR A 149 7.69 -1.40 -18.18
CA TYR A 149 6.58 -0.96 -17.30
C TYR A 149 6.45 0.57 -17.20
N TYR A 150 7.39 1.32 -17.75
CA TYR A 150 7.40 2.79 -17.70
C TYR A 150 6.16 3.45 -18.28
N PRO A 151 5.55 2.96 -19.39
CA PRO A 151 4.29 3.52 -19.89
C PRO A 151 3.15 3.48 -18.86
N LEU A 152 3.15 2.51 -17.95
CA LEU A 152 2.18 2.45 -16.86
C LEU A 152 2.45 3.52 -15.80
N TYR A 153 3.71 3.77 -15.44
CA TYR A 153 4.06 4.81 -14.48
C TYR A 153 3.84 6.22 -15.02
N GLU A 154 4.10 6.42 -16.32
CA GLU A 154 3.76 7.66 -17.01
C GLU A 154 2.26 7.96 -16.91
N GLU A 155 1.41 6.97 -17.23
CA GLU A 155 -0.05 7.11 -17.10
C GLU A 155 -0.47 7.42 -15.65
N ILE A 156 0.06 6.70 -14.64
CA ILE A 156 -0.28 6.91 -13.23
C ILE A 156 0.15 8.32 -12.78
N ALA A 157 1.30 8.80 -13.23
CA ALA A 157 1.78 10.15 -12.96
C ALA A 157 0.88 11.22 -13.62
N GLU A 158 0.45 11.01 -14.88
CA GLU A 158 -0.49 11.89 -15.59
C GLU A 158 -1.87 11.93 -14.92
N LEU A 159 -2.33 10.79 -14.40
CA LEU A 159 -3.57 10.69 -13.61
C LEU A 159 -3.46 11.39 -12.26
N GLY A 160 -2.26 11.76 -11.82
CA GLY A 160 -2.00 12.51 -10.60
C GLY A 160 -2.22 11.71 -9.31
N VAL A 161 -2.20 10.39 -9.36
CA VAL A 161 -2.41 9.50 -8.22
C VAL A 161 -1.11 8.80 -7.80
N PRO A 162 -0.94 8.40 -6.51
CA PRO A 162 0.26 7.74 -6.04
C PRO A 162 0.34 6.26 -6.45
N ALA A 163 1.57 5.73 -6.43
CA ALA A 163 1.87 4.31 -6.55
C ALA A 163 2.50 3.78 -5.26
N LEU A 164 1.86 2.80 -4.63
CA LEU A 164 2.27 2.11 -3.41
C LEU A 164 2.91 0.77 -3.79
N PHE A 165 4.19 0.61 -3.53
CA PHE A 165 4.94 -0.62 -3.83
C PHE A 165 5.28 -1.37 -2.57
N HIS A 166 5.02 -2.68 -2.55
CA HIS A 166 5.60 -3.56 -1.55
C HIS A 166 7.13 -3.54 -1.66
N THR A 167 7.83 -3.34 -0.55
CA THR A 167 9.30 -3.36 -0.46
C THR A 167 9.77 -4.21 0.72
N GLY A 168 10.94 -4.81 0.56
CA GLY A 168 11.48 -5.73 1.57
C GLY A 168 11.04 -7.18 1.38
N GLN A 169 11.22 -7.96 2.44
CA GLN A 169 10.77 -9.35 2.49
C GLN A 169 9.25 -9.44 2.53
N THR A 170 8.70 -10.55 2.04
CA THR A 170 7.26 -10.85 2.11
C THR A 170 7.02 -12.13 2.90
N GLY A 171 5.85 -12.20 3.57
CA GLY A 171 5.34 -13.42 4.18
C GLY A 171 4.68 -14.35 3.16
N ILE A 172 4.30 -13.85 1.97
CA ILE A 172 3.67 -14.66 0.93
C ILE A 172 4.70 -15.67 0.40
N GLY A 173 4.36 -16.95 0.46
CA GLY A 173 5.25 -18.06 0.06
C GLY A 173 6.34 -18.40 1.08
N ALA A 174 6.41 -17.72 2.24
CA ALA A 174 7.37 -18.05 3.29
C ALA A 174 7.13 -19.47 3.82
N GLY A 175 8.22 -20.22 4.04
CA GLY A 175 8.16 -21.62 4.47
C GLY A 175 7.95 -22.63 3.34
N LEU A 176 7.47 -22.23 2.18
CA LEU A 176 7.30 -23.11 1.02
C LEU A 176 8.65 -23.38 0.32
N ALA A 177 8.76 -24.54 -0.32
CA ALA A 177 9.95 -24.90 -1.08
C ALA A 177 10.26 -23.86 -2.16
N GLY A 178 11.46 -23.24 -2.07
CA GLY A 178 11.88 -22.16 -2.96
C GLY A 178 10.96 -20.90 -2.91
N GLY A 179 10.20 -20.73 -1.80
CA GLY A 179 9.24 -19.64 -1.68
C GLY A 179 8.18 -19.65 -2.78
N ARG A 180 7.87 -20.84 -3.34
CA ARG A 180 6.99 -21.03 -4.50
C ARG A 180 7.41 -20.20 -5.73
N GLY A 181 8.70 -19.96 -5.90
CA GLY A 181 9.27 -19.18 -7.01
C GLY A 181 9.23 -17.67 -6.83
N ILE A 182 8.69 -17.16 -5.73
CA ILE A 182 8.67 -15.73 -5.40
C ILE A 182 10.10 -15.24 -5.17
N LYS A 183 10.48 -14.16 -5.85
CA LYS A 183 11.83 -13.60 -5.81
C LYS A 183 11.84 -12.30 -5.03
N LEU A 184 12.42 -12.30 -3.82
CA LEU A 184 12.47 -11.13 -2.94
C LEU A 184 13.19 -9.94 -3.57
N ARG A 185 14.17 -10.15 -4.45
CA ARG A 185 14.93 -9.09 -5.11
C ARG A 185 14.06 -8.09 -5.88
N TYR A 186 12.89 -8.51 -6.36
CA TYR A 186 11.95 -7.62 -7.06
C TYR A 186 11.36 -6.54 -6.15
N SER A 187 11.38 -6.76 -4.84
CA SER A 187 10.95 -5.81 -3.83
C SER A 187 12.12 -5.07 -3.16
N ALA A 188 13.33 -5.09 -3.76
CA ALA A 188 14.44 -4.28 -3.30
C ALA A 188 14.14 -2.78 -3.53
N PRO A 189 14.23 -1.92 -2.48
CA PRO A 189 13.86 -0.50 -2.60
C PRO A 189 14.65 0.24 -3.69
N MET A 190 15.92 -0.12 -3.91
CA MET A 190 16.77 0.54 -4.92
C MET A 190 16.22 0.47 -6.34
N LEU A 191 15.35 -0.51 -6.66
CA LEU A 191 14.66 -0.55 -7.94
C LEU A 191 13.66 0.62 -8.10
N LEU A 192 13.19 1.19 -7.00
CA LEU A 192 12.30 2.36 -7.01
C LEU A 192 13.06 3.70 -7.05
N ASP A 193 14.37 3.71 -6.81
CA ASP A 193 15.20 4.91 -6.98
C ASP A 193 15.19 5.38 -8.43
N ASP A 194 15.34 4.45 -9.38
CA ASP A 194 15.27 4.74 -10.82
C ASP A 194 13.89 5.27 -11.21
N VAL A 195 12.82 4.58 -10.77
CA VAL A 195 11.43 4.99 -11.05
C VAL A 195 11.15 6.38 -10.52
N ALA A 196 11.52 6.67 -9.28
CA ALA A 196 11.28 7.97 -8.65
C ALA A 196 12.13 9.10 -9.28
N ALA A 197 13.29 8.77 -9.85
CA ALA A 197 14.13 9.72 -10.58
C ALA A 197 13.57 10.04 -11.96
N ASP A 198 13.10 9.01 -12.68
CA ASP A 198 12.59 9.14 -14.04
C ASP A 198 11.17 9.73 -14.10
N PHE A 199 10.40 9.59 -13.01
CA PHE A 199 9.03 10.13 -12.87
C PHE A 199 8.90 11.04 -11.64
N PRO A 200 9.46 12.27 -11.66
CA PRO A 200 9.45 13.18 -10.50
C PRO A 200 8.06 13.63 -10.06
N GLU A 201 7.06 13.57 -10.95
CA GLU A 201 5.66 13.91 -10.65
C GLU A 201 4.88 12.75 -10.01
N LEU A 202 5.40 11.51 -10.13
CA LEU A 202 4.80 10.33 -9.51
C LEU A 202 5.12 10.32 -8.01
N THR A 203 4.10 10.29 -7.18
CA THR A 203 4.29 9.99 -5.76
C THR A 203 4.50 8.49 -5.59
N VAL A 204 5.69 8.09 -5.13
CA VAL A 204 6.06 6.70 -4.85
C VAL A 204 5.99 6.47 -3.34
N ILE A 205 5.25 5.44 -2.91
CA ILE A 205 5.18 5.02 -1.51
C ILE A 205 5.81 3.63 -1.40
N MET A 206 6.89 3.54 -0.62
CA MET A 206 7.55 2.27 -0.30
C MET A 206 6.87 1.66 0.93
N ALA A 207 6.18 0.55 0.75
CA ALA A 207 5.47 -0.12 1.83
C ALA A 207 6.44 -0.91 2.73
N HIS A 208 6.12 -0.90 4.01
CA HIS A 208 6.83 -1.59 5.09
C HIS A 208 8.17 -0.93 5.47
N PRO A 209 8.77 -1.35 6.58
CA PRO A 209 10.13 -0.96 6.96
C PRO A 209 11.23 -1.43 5.99
N SER A 210 10.85 -2.12 4.90
CA SER A 210 11.75 -2.62 3.84
C SER A 210 12.85 -3.58 4.32
N VAL A 211 12.64 -4.31 5.43
CA VAL A 211 13.64 -5.26 5.94
C VAL A 211 13.96 -6.32 4.87
N PRO A 212 15.25 -6.66 4.60
CA PRO A 212 16.46 -6.19 5.29
C PRO A 212 17.09 -4.92 4.71
N TRP A 213 16.47 -4.26 3.73
CA TRP A 213 17.00 -3.11 2.98
C TRP A 213 16.47 -1.75 3.50
N GLN A 214 16.21 -1.64 4.81
CA GLN A 214 15.65 -0.43 5.40
C GLN A 214 16.54 0.82 5.20
N ASP A 215 17.87 0.66 5.21
CA ASP A 215 18.80 1.78 5.04
C ASP A 215 18.77 2.32 3.59
N GLU A 216 18.52 1.46 2.61
CA GLU A 216 18.30 1.84 1.21
C GLU A 216 17.01 2.67 1.09
N ALA A 217 15.91 2.18 1.67
CA ALA A 217 14.63 2.90 1.67
C ALA A 217 14.74 4.28 2.35
N LEU A 218 15.44 4.37 3.49
CA LEU A 218 15.71 5.64 4.17
C LEU A 218 16.52 6.60 3.30
N SER A 219 17.53 6.08 2.59
CA SER A 219 18.39 6.87 1.69
C SER A 219 17.59 7.44 0.53
N ILE A 220 16.74 6.62 -0.10
CA ILE A 220 15.88 7.02 -1.22
C ILE A 220 14.88 8.09 -0.76
N ALA A 221 14.16 7.86 0.34
CA ALA A 221 13.20 8.82 0.87
C ALA A 221 13.84 10.14 1.29
N THR A 222 15.11 10.11 1.73
CA THR A 222 15.88 11.31 2.04
C THR A 222 16.25 12.09 0.77
N HIS A 223 16.64 11.37 -0.29
CA HIS A 223 17.14 11.97 -1.53
C HIS A 223 16.01 12.44 -2.46
N LYS A 224 14.89 11.72 -2.53
CA LYS A 224 13.81 11.96 -3.49
C LYS A 224 12.63 12.67 -2.83
N ALA A 225 12.24 13.84 -3.35
CA ALA A 225 11.12 14.63 -2.83
C ALA A 225 9.77 13.89 -2.94
N ASN A 226 9.58 13.10 -3.98
CA ASN A 226 8.37 12.38 -4.34
C ASN A 226 8.26 10.97 -3.72
N VAL A 227 9.18 10.56 -2.83
CA VAL A 227 9.16 9.23 -2.19
C VAL A 227 8.75 9.33 -0.74
N PHE A 228 7.86 8.42 -0.31
CA PHE A 228 7.38 8.23 1.06
C PHE A 228 7.62 6.80 1.53
N ILE A 229 7.56 6.58 2.84
CA ILE A 229 7.64 5.25 3.46
C ILE A 229 6.36 5.01 4.26
N ASP A 230 5.72 3.89 4.02
CA ASP A 230 4.59 3.39 4.80
C ASP A 230 5.10 2.36 5.83
N LEU A 231 4.70 2.50 7.08
CA LEU A 231 5.18 1.70 8.20
C LEU A 231 4.37 0.43 8.47
N SER A 232 3.63 -0.06 7.49
CA SER A 232 2.77 -1.24 7.61
C SER A 232 3.52 -2.57 7.73
N GLY A 233 2.79 -3.66 7.98
CA GLY A 233 3.28 -5.04 7.95
C GLY A 233 4.14 -5.47 9.13
N TRP A 234 4.57 -4.54 9.97
CA TRP A 234 5.40 -4.78 11.14
C TRP A 234 4.80 -4.10 12.37
N SER A 235 4.79 -4.81 13.50
CA SER A 235 4.51 -4.12 14.77
C SER A 235 5.64 -3.15 15.08
N PRO A 236 5.34 -1.88 15.44
CA PRO A 236 6.32 -0.85 15.72
C PRO A 236 7.43 -1.24 16.71
N LYS A 237 7.14 -2.13 17.64
CA LYS A 237 8.15 -2.64 18.61
C LYS A 237 9.33 -3.37 17.96
N TYR A 238 9.19 -3.77 16.68
CA TYR A 238 10.25 -4.44 15.92
C TYR A 238 10.90 -3.53 14.88
N PHE A 239 10.56 -2.26 14.86
CA PHE A 239 11.16 -1.33 13.92
C PHE A 239 12.67 -1.18 14.17
N PRO A 240 13.48 -1.20 13.09
CA PRO A 240 14.90 -0.91 13.21
C PRO A 240 15.13 0.47 13.85
N PRO A 241 16.07 0.62 14.80
CA PRO A 241 16.30 1.89 15.51
C PRO A 241 16.59 3.08 14.59
N GLN A 242 17.29 2.84 13.44
CA GLN A 242 17.55 3.88 12.45
C GLN A 242 16.27 4.40 11.79
N LEU A 243 15.28 3.51 11.55
CA LEU A 243 13.96 3.89 11.02
C LEU A 243 13.20 4.78 12.02
N VAL A 244 13.16 4.37 13.30
CA VAL A 244 12.49 5.15 14.38
C VAL A 244 13.11 6.54 14.47
N ARG A 245 14.45 6.62 14.50
CA ARG A 245 15.17 7.90 14.53
C ARG A 245 14.87 8.77 13.30
N ALA A 246 14.86 8.19 12.11
CA ALA A 246 14.55 8.90 10.88
C ALA A 246 13.11 9.43 10.87
N ALA A 247 12.14 8.57 11.21
CA ALA A 247 10.72 8.91 11.29
C ALA A 247 10.44 10.02 12.32
N GLY A 248 11.14 10.00 13.45
CA GLY A 248 11.02 11.02 14.51
C GLY A 248 11.75 12.35 14.23
N SER A 249 12.55 12.42 13.14
CA SER A 249 13.42 13.59 12.87
C SER A 249 13.37 14.04 11.41
N TYR A 250 14.38 13.71 10.61
CA TYR A 250 14.57 14.26 9.25
C TYR A 250 13.59 13.71 8.20
N LEU A 251 12.99 12.53 8.42
CA LEU A 251 11.93 11.98 7.57
C LEU A 251 10.52 12.14 8.17
N LYS A 252 10.32 12.94 9.22
CA LYS A 252 9.03 13.12 9.87
C LYS A 252 7.88 13.54 8.94
N HIS A 253 8.22 14.13 7.79
CA HIS A 253 7.27 14.53 6.76
C HIS A 253 7.15 13.52 5.60
N LYS A 254 7.79 12.35 5.70
CA LYS A 254 7.89 11.35 4.64
C LYS A 254 7.40 9.97 5.03
N VAL A 255 7.00 9.80 6.29
CA VAL A 255 6.60 8.53 6.86
C VAL A 255 5.10 8.52 7.10
N LEU A 256 4.44 7.43 6.73
CA LEU A 256 2.99 7.23 6.76
C LEU A 256 2.63 6.09 7.72
N PHE A 257 1.48 6.21 8.37
CA PHE A 257 0.87 5.12 9.11
C PHE A 257 0.21 4.14 8.15
N GLY A 258 0.53 2.87 8.27
CA GLY A 258 -0.16 1.74 7.67
C GLY A 258 -0.15 0.56 8.63
N SER A 259 -1.22 -0.22 8.68
CA SER A 259 -1.29 -1.42 9.55
C SER A 259 -0.93 -2.71 8.83
N ASP A 260 -1.30 -2.84 7.57
CA ASP A 260 -1.34 -4.11 6.82
C ASP A 260 -2.51 -5.00 7.29
N TYR A 261 -3.62 -4.36 7.69
CA TYR A 261 -4.86 -5.06 8.05
C TYR A 261 -5.36 -5.89 6.85
N PRO A 262 -5.79 -7.14 7.06
CA PRO A 262 -6.17 -7.77 8.32
C PRO A 262 -5.04 -8.51 9.07
N LEU A 263 -3.81 -8.55 8.55
CA LEU A 263 -2.69 -9.24 9.19
C LEU A 263 -2.34 -8.64 10.55
N LEU A 264 -2.29 -7.31 10.63
CA LEU A 264 -2.05 -6.58 11.86
C LEU A 264 -3.19 -5.59 12.11
N ALA A 265 -3.89 -5.75 13.21
CA ALA A 265 -4.96 -4.84 13.60
C ALA A 265 -4.41 -3.44 13.89
N PRO A 266 -5.06 -2.35 13.37
CA PRO A 266 -4.57 -0.98 13.55
C PRO A 266 -4.45 -0.56 15.01
N GLU A 267 -5.32 -1.06 15.91
CA GLU A 267 -5.24 -0.78 17.35
C GLU A 267 -3.99 -1.38 17.99
N ARG A 268 -3.57 -2.56 17.52
CA ARG A 268 -2.33 -3.17 17.99
C ARG A 268 -1.13 -2.37 17.51
N TRP A 269 -1.15 -1.94 16.24
CA TRP A 269 -0.09 -1.12 15.68
C TRP A 269 0.03 0.20 16.44
N LEU A 270 -1.08 0.91 16.65
CA LEU A 270 -1.11 2.19 17.37
C LEU A 270 -0.59 2.05 18.82
N ARG A 271 -1.04 1.02 19.55
CA ARG A 271 -0.57 0.76 20.91
C ARG A 271 0.95 0.49 20.98
N ASP A 272 1.48 -0.26 20.00
CA ASP A 272 2.91 -0.54 19.93
C ASP A 272 3.72 0.71 19.49
N TYR A 273 3.11 1.57 18.66
CA TYR A 273 3.68 2.85 18.22
C TYR A 273 3.83 3.85 19.40
N GLU A 274 2.88 3.90 20.31
CA GLU A 274 2.93 4.75 21.53
C GLU A 274 4.15 4.45 22.43
N GLN A 275 4.79 3.31 22.25
CA GLN A 275 6.00 2.92 23.00
C GLN A 275 7.31 3.38 22.32
N LEU A 276 7.23 3.95 21.12
CA LEU A 276 8.40 4.45 20.41
C LEU A 276 8.83 5.82 20.96
N ASP A 277 10.13 6.06 20.94
CA ASP A 277 10.71 7.39 21.27
C ASP A 277 10.52 8.36 20.07
N ILE A 278 9.26 8.72 19.81
CA ILE A 278 8.87 9.71 18.81
C ILE A 278 8.18 10.87 19.51
N LYS A 279 8.62 12.08 19.21
CA LYS A 279 8.09 13.29 19.84
C LYS A 279 6.59 13.47 19.54
N PRO A 280 5.78 13.92 20.51
CA PRO A 280 4.33 14.07 20.33
C PRO A 280 3.92 14.93 19.14
N GLU A 281 4.67 15.98 18.80
CA GLU A 281 4.41 16.85 17.65
C GLU A 281 4.62 16.18 16.29
N VAL A 282 5.31 15.04 16.23
CA VAL A 282 5.54 14.25 15.02
C VAL A 282 4.41 13.25 14.77
N THR A 283 3.76 12.79 15.83
CA THR A 283 2.71 11.76 15.74
C THR A 283 1.56 12.14 14.77
N PRO A 284 0.99 13.36 14.80
CA PRO A 284 -0.06 13.73 13.82
C PRO A 284 0.43 13.70 12.37
N LEU A 285 1.71 14.04 12.14
CA LEU A 285 2.30 13.96 10.81
C LEU A 285 2.28 12.52 10.28
N ILE A 286 2.76 11.56 11.08
CA ILE A 286 2.85 10.14 10.70
C ILE A 286 1.46 9.52 10.57
N LEU A 287 0.56 9.81 11.52
CA LEU A 287 -0.75 9.16 11.56
C LEU A 287 -1.73 9.70 10.51
N LYS A 288 -1.58 10.96 10.06
CA LYS A 288 -2.57 11.59 9.18
C LYS A 288 -2.00 12.56 8.15
N ASP A 289 -1.28 13.60 8.58
CA ASP A 289 -1.01 14.76 7.74
C ASP A 289 -0.13 14.43 6.52
N ASN A 290 0.80 13.49 6.69
CA ASN A 290 1.62 13.01 5.60
C ASN A 290 0.80 12.22 4.56
N ALA A 291 -0.19 11.42 5.02
CA ALA A 291 -1.10 10.71 4.13
C ALA A 291 -1.99 11.67 3.34
N ILE A 292 -2.55 12.71 3.97
CA ILE A 292 -3.31 13.76 3.29
C ILE A 292 -2.49 14.34 2.13
N ARG A 293 -1.21 14.60 2.37
CA ARG A 293 -0.31 15.20 1.39
C ARG A 293 0.09 14.21 0.29
N ALA A 294 0.52 12.99 0.66
CA ALA A 294 0.96 11.95 -0.28
C ALA A 294 -0.19 11.47 -1.19
N LEU A 295 -1.41 11.39 -0.67
CA LEU A 295 -2.61 10.96 -1.39
C LEU A 295 -3.37 12.13 -2.04
N ARG A 296 -2.88 13.36 -1.89
CA ARG A 296 -3.54 14.59 -2.41
C ARG A 296 -5.01 14.68 -2.00
N LEU A 297 -5.33 14.36 -0.73
CA LEU A 297 -6.70 14.44 -0.20
C LEU A 297 -7.10 15.90 0.04
N ARG A 298 -8.35 16.23 -0.33
CA ARG A 298 -8.92 17.58 -0.17
C ARG A 298 -10.34 17.48 0.37
#